data_37d6ae9a9d6f785dd48f70797aca7e77
#
_entry.id   37d6ae9a9d6f785dd48f70797aca7e77
#
_cell.length_a   1.000
_cell.length_b   1.000
_cell.length_c   1.000
_cell.angle_alpha   90.00
_cell.angle_beta   90.00
_cell.angle_gamma   90.00
#
_symmetry.space_group_name_H-M   'P 1'
#
loop_
_entity.id
_entity.type
_entity.pdbx_description
1 polymer ?
#
loop_
_entity_poly.entity_id
_entity_poly.type
_entity_poly.pdbx_seq_one_letter_code
_entity_poly.pdbx_strand_id
1 'polypeptide(L)'
;MKTLDMMTDEELVVLYAEGNNAAFDQLLDRYKSSIHSYIFFIVRNKELTEDIFQETFVKVIMTIKQGRYSEVGKFKAWITRIAHNLIIDYFRQERSEQVISNDEVEVDLFNNCKLCEGTVEDRIVHHQVLTDVRRLVEHLPENQREVLEMRYYQDLSFKEIAEKTGVSINTALGRMR
;
A
#
# COMPACT_ATOMS: atom_id res chain seq x y z
N MET A 1 -27.25 -0.92 -26.28
CA MET A 1 -26.36 -0.09 -25.46
C MET A 1 -25.86 -0.97 -24.33
N LYS A 2 -24.53 -1.06 -24.13
CA LYS A 2 -24.00 -1.72 -22.92
C LYS A 2 -24.45 -0.93 -21.71
N THR A 3 -24.93 -1.60 -20.67
CA THR A 3 -25.16 -0.98 -19.36
C THR A 3 -23.81 -0.66 -18.70
N LEU A 4 -23.73 0.37 -17.86
CA LEU A 4 -22.48 0.79 -17.20
C LEU A 4 -21.82 -0.37 -16.44
N ASP A 5 -22.60 -1.28 -15.87
CA ASP A 5 -22.11 -2.48 -15.17
C ASP A 5 -21.24 -3.40 -16.03
N MET A 6 -21.52 -3.47 -17.34
CA MET A 6 -20.82 -4.33 -18.30
C MET A 6 -19.62 -3.66 -18.98
N MET A 7 -19.37 -2.41 -18.67
CA MET A 7 -18.26 -1.66 -19.23
C MET A 7 -16.95 -1.97 -18.51
N THR A 8 -15.84 -1.89 -19.25
CA THR A 8 -14.52 -1.99 -18.66
C THR A 8 -14.17 -0.72 -17.87
N ASP A 9 -13.16 -0.81 -17.01
CA ASP A 9 -12.73 0.36 -16.23
C ASP A 9 -12.26 1.50 -17.14
N GLU A 10 -11.61 1.17 -18.28
CA GLU A 10 -11.15 2.15 -19.26
C GLU A 10 -12.33 2.87 -19.93
N GLU A 11 -13.37 2.11 -20.33
CA GLU A 11 -14.59 2.67 -20.91
C GLU A 11 -15.26 3.64 -19.92
N LEU A 12 -15.31 3.26 -18.62
CA LEU A 12 -15.87 4.10 -17.56
C LEU A 12 -15.02 5.35 -17.29
N VAL A 13 -13.70 5.23 -17.29
CA VAL A 13 -12.79 6.38 -17.12
C VAL A 13 -12.96 7.40 -18.26
N VAL A 14 -13.05 6.92 -19.49
CA VAL A 14 -13.27 7.81 -20.67
C VAL A 14 -14.62 8.52 -20.54
N LEU A 15 -15.70 7.79 -20.26
CA LEU A 15 -17.03 8.39 -20.07
C LEU A 15 -17.04 9.43 -18.93
N TYR A 16 -16.33 9.15 -17.84
CA TYR A 16 -16.22 10.11 -16.74
C TYR A 16 -15.43 11.35 -17.13
N ALA A 17 -14.34 11.19 -17.89
CA ALA A 17 -13.57 12.32 -18.42
C ALA A 17 -14.42 13.22 -19.36
N GLU A 18 -15.37 12.62 -20.09
CA GLU A 18 -16.35 13.30 -20.95
C GLU A 18 -17.52 13.95 -20.17
N GLY A 19 -17.58 13.76 -18.84
CA GLY A 19 -18.56 14.39 -17.97
C GLY A 19 -19.70 13.48 -17.47
N ASN A 20 -19.66 12.20 -17.75
CA ASN A 20 -20.66 11.24 -17.23
C ASN A 20 -20.34 10.83 -15.79
N ASN A 21 -20.97 11.47 -14.81
CA ASN A 21 -20.74 11.20 -13.39
C ASN A 21 -21.17 9.76 -12.99
N ALA A 22 -22.20 9.20 -13.60
CA ALA A 22 -22.65 7.85 -13.30
C ALA A 22 -21.58 6.78 -13.63
N ALA A 23 -20.68 7.07 -14.58
CA ALA A 23 -19.53 6.20 -14.85
C ALA A 23 -18.53 6.17 -13.69
N PHE A 24 -18.35 7.29 -13.01
CA PHE A 24 -17.51 7.32 -11.81
C PHE A 24 -18.17 6.62 -10.62
N ASP A 25 -19.49 6.81 -10.43
CA ASP A 25 -20.22 6.10 -9.38
C ASP A 25 -20.06 4.59 -9.53
N GLN A 26 -20.06 4.09 -10.77
CA GLN A 26 -19.83 2.67 -11.06
C GLN A 26 -18.41 2.21 -10.71
N LEU A 27 -17.38 3.03 -11.01
CA LEU A 27 -16.00 2.75 -10.59
C LEU A 27 -15.86 2.76 -9.07
N LEU A 28 -16.48 3.73 -8.40
CA LEU A 28 -16.49 3.83 -6.94
C LEU A 28 -17.14 2.57 -6.35
N ASP A 29 -18.29 2.13 -6.82
CA ASP A 29 -18.99 0.95 -6.33
C ASP A 29 -18.17 -0.33 -6.49
N ARG A 30 -17.42 -0.46 -7.58
CA ARG A 30 -16.52 -1.62 -7.81
C ARG A 30 -15.38 -1.70 -6.81
N TYR A 31 -14.81 -0.56 -6.44
CA TYR A 31 -13.53 -0.53 -5.73
C TYR A 31 -13.60 -0.04 -4.28
N LYS A 32 -14.70 0.65 -3.86
CA LYS A 32 -14.83 1.23 -2.51
C LYS A 32 -14.52 0.24 -1.40
N SER A 33 -15.12 -0.96 -1.44
CA SER A 33 -14.94 -1.96 -0.39
C SER A 33 -13.49 -2.50 -0.35
N SER A 34 -12.90 -2.75 -1.52
CA SER A 34 -11.53 -3.27 -1.62
C SER A 34 -10.50 -2.23 -1.16
N ILE A 35 -10.66 -0.96 -1.55
CA ILE A 35 -9.72 0.10 -1.17
C ILE A 35 -9.89 0.46 0.31
N HIS A 36 -11.13 0.56 0.81
CA HIS A 36 -11.37 0.80 2.23
C HIS A 36 -10.74 -0.29 3.10
N SER A 37 -10.96 -1.57 2.75
CA SER A 37 -10.38 -2.70 3.48
C SER A 37 -8.85 -2.68 3.43
N TYR A 38 -8.25 -2.31 2.28
CA TYR A 38 -6.81 -2.18 2.14
C TYR A 38 -6.24 -1.10 3.06
N ILE A 39 -6.84 0.10 3.07
CA ILE A 39 -6.41 1.20 3.94
C ILE A 39 -6.57 0.79 5.40
N PHE A 40 -7.74 0.28 5.79
CA PHE A 40 -8.00 -0.14 7.17
C PHE A 40 -7.05 -1.24 7.65
N PHE A 41 -6.67 -2.17 6.78
CA PHE A 41 -5.72 -3.22 7.12
C PHE A 41 -4.36 -2.66 7.56
N ILE A 42 -3.91 -1.56 6.94
CA ILE A 42 -2.62 -0.93 7.25
C ILE A 42 -2.75 0.06 8.41
N VAL A 43 -3.76 0.92 8.37
CA VAL A 43 -3.89 2.08 9.28
C VAL A 43 -4.49 1.67 10.63
N ARG A 44 -5.40 0.67 10.66
CA ARG A 44 -6.08 0.16 11.87
C ARG A 44 -6.83 1.24 12.69
N ASN A 45 -7.11 2.39 12.10
CA ASN A 45 -7.89 3.47 12.68
C ASN A 45 -9.04 3.82 11.74
N LYS A 46 -10.28 3.82 12.22
CA LYS A 46 -11.47 4.00 11.41
C LYS A 46 -11.57 5.41 10.83
N GLU A 47 -11.35 6.44 11.66
CA GLU A 47 -11.44 7.84 11.23
C GLU A 47 -10.39 8.15 10.18
N LEU A 48 -9.14 7.80 10.45
CA LEU A 48 -8.05 7.99 9.51
C LEU A 48 -8.25 7.17 8.22
N THR A 49 -8.87 6.00 8.29
CA THR A 49 -9.22 5.21 7.11
C THR A 49 -10.19 5.96 6.22
N GLU A 50 -11.23 6.57 6.79
CA GLU A 50 -12.21 7.37 6.04
C GLU A 50 -11.54 8.58 5.38
N ASP A 51 -10.66 9.28 6.10
CA ASP A 51 -9.95 10.45 5.57
C ASP A 51 -9.07 10.08 4.38
N ILE A 52 -8.23 9.05 4.53
CA ILE A 52 -7.36 8.57 3.45
C ILE A 52 -8.18 8.02 2.29
N PHE A 53 -9.30 7.35 2.57
CA PHE A 53 -10.19 6.84 1.54
C PHE A 53 -10.79 7.99 0.71
N GLN A 54 -11.32 9.01 1.35
CA GLN A 54 -11.86 10.19 0.68
C GLN A 54 -10.78 10.90 -0.14
N GLU A 55 -9.60 11.13 0.43
CA GLU A 55 -8.50 11.78 -0.28
C GLU A 55 -8.02 10.96 -1.48
N THR A 56 -8.01 9.61 -1.36
CA THR A 56 -7.69 8.73 -2.48
C THR A 56 -8.62 8.97 -3.66
N PHE A 57 -9.93 9.00 -3.44
CA PHE A 57 -10.90 9.21 -4.51
C PHE A 57 -10.91 10.63 -5.04
N VAL A 58 -10.64 11.65 -4.21
CA VAL A 58 -10.42 13.01 -4.67
C VAL A 58 -9.23 13.08 -5.64
N LYS A 59 -8.10 12.45 -5.32
CA LYS A 59 -6.92 12.38 -6.22
C LYS A 59 -7.23 11.63 -7.51
N VAL A 60 -8.00 10.55 -7.43
CA VAL A 60 -8.47 9.79 -8.61
C VAL A 60 -9.29 10.70 -9.55
N ILE A 61 -10.29 11.40 -9.01
CA ILE A 61 -11.15 12.34 -9.74
C ILE A 61 -10.31 13.40 -10.43
N MET A 62 -9.43 14.06 -9.69
CA MET A 62 -8.58 15.12 -10.20
C MET A 62 -7.67 14.63 -11.33
N THR A 63 -7.06 13.46 -11.16
CA THR A 63 -6.15 12.88 -12.15
C THR A 63 -6.86 12.52 -13.45
N ILE A 64 -8.06 11.93 -13.36
CA ILE A 64 -8.86 11.59 -14.54
C ILE A 64 -9.32 12.89 -15.27
N LYS A 65 -9.87 13.86 -14.54
CA LYS A 65 -10.35 15.14 -15.13
C LYS A 65 -9.23 15.96 -15.78
N GLN A 66 -8.00 15.79 -15.29
CA GLN A 66 -6.82 16.45 -15.88
C GLN A 66 -6.23 15.67 -17.06
N GLY A 67 -6.84 14.56 -17.46
CA GLY A 67 -6.34 13.72 -18.55
C GLY A 67 -4.97 13.03 -18.26
N ARG A 68 -4.57 12.95 -17.00
CA ARG A 68 -3.28 12.38 -16.59
C ARG A 68 -3.33 10.88 -16.29
N TYR A 69 -4.49 10.27 -16.36
CA TYR A 69 -4.60 8.82 -16.23
C TYR A 69 -4.15 8.13 -17.53
N SER A 70 -3.12 7.30 -17.44
CA SER A 70 -2.52 6.60 -18.60
C SER A 70 -2.38 5.10 -18.43
N GLU A 71 -2.85 4.54 -17.29
CA GLU A 71 -2.64 3.12 -16.95
C GLU A 71 -3.80 2.24 -17.43
N VAL A 72 -3.82 1.96 -18.73
CA VAL A 72 -4.83 1.12 -19.35
C VAL A 72 -4.78 -0.30 -18.78
N GLY A 73 -5.93 -0.85 -18.38
CA GLY A 73 -6.09 -2.22 -17.84
C GLY A 73 -5.61 -2.41 -16.40
N LYS A 74 -5.23 -1.35 -15.69
CA LYS A 74 -4.65 -1.48 -14.34
C LYS A 74 -5.27 -0.53 -13.32
N PHE A 75 -6.53 -0.16 -13.50
CA PHE A 75 -7.22 0.82 -12.64
C PHE A 75 -7.13 0.47 -11.15
N LYS A 76 -7.41 -0.80 -10.79
CA LYS A 76 -7.32 -1.26 -9.40
C LYS A 76 -5.91 -1.07 -8.82
N ALA A 77 -4.88 -1.47 -9.54
CA ALA A 77 -3.50 -1.33 -9.08
C ALA A 77 -3.09 0.13 -8.94
N TRP A 78 -3.55 0.99 -9.85
CA TRP A 78 -3.28 2.41 -9.83
C TRP A 78 -3.95 3.12 -8.63
N ILE A 79 -5.24 2.88 -8.37
CA ILE A 79 -5.93 3.46 -7.21
C ILE A 79 -5.33 2.96 -5.88
N THR A 80 -4.95 1.67 -5.80
CA THR A 80 -4.28 1.11 -4.62
C THR A 80 -2.94 1.79 -4.38
N ARG A 81 -2.18 2.13 -5.43
CA ARG A 81 -0.91 2.87 -5.32
C ARG A 81 -1.12 4.29 -4.80
N ILE A 82 -2.22 4.97 -5.23
CA ILE A 82 -2.57 6.30 -4.69
C ILE A 82 -2.84 6.20 -3.19
N ALA A 83 -3.67 5.24 -2.77
CA ALA A 83 -3.98 5.02 -1.36
C ALA A 83 -2.72 4.70 -0.54
N HIS A 84 -1.85 3.82 -1.06
CA HIS A 84 -0.58 3.47 -0.41
C HIS A 84 0.32 4.69 -0.20
N ASN A 85 0.48 5.53 -1.23
CA ASN A 85 1.31 6.73 -1.11
C ASN A 85 0.75 7.71 -0.06
N LEU A 86 -0.58 7.88 0.01
CA LEU A 86 -1.22 8.69 1.04
C LEU A 86 -0.96 8.15 2.45
N ILE A 87 -1.04 6.85 2.64
CA ILE A 87 -0.71 6.21 3.92
C ILE A 87 0.74 6.49 4.32
N ILE A 88 1.68 6.34 3.39
CA ILE A 88 3.10 6.60 3.65
C ILE A 88 3.35 8.08 3.95
N ASP A 89 2.72 8.99 3.19
CA ASP A 89 2.87 10.44 3.42
C ASP A 89 2.31 10.83 4.79
N TYR A 90 1.17 10.26 5.21
CA TYR A 90 0.60 10.47 6.53
C TYR A 90 1.60 10.05 7.64
N PHE A 91 2.14 8.84 7.58
CA PHE A 91 3.08 8.37 8.59
C PHE A 91 4.41 9.14 8.59
N ARG A 92 4.84 9.67 7.44
CA ARG A 92 6.01 10.57 7.38
C ARG A 92 5.72 11.89 8.07
N GLN A 93 4.55 12.48 7.87
CA GLN A 93 4.16 13.73 8.50
C GLN A 93 4.04 13.55 10.02
N GLU A 94 3.37 12.51 10.49
CA GLU A 94 3.25 12.19 11.91
C GLU A 94 4.62 12.04 12.58
N ARG A 95 5.57 11.37 11.91
CA ARG A 95 6.95 11.29 12.40
C ARG A 95 7.64 12.65 12.46
N SER A 96 7.48 13.49 11.47
CA SER A 96 8.12 14.80 11.44
C SER A 96 7.58 15.73 12.52
N GLU A 97 6.31 15.61 12.88
CA GLU A 97 5.69 16.36 13.96
C GLU A 97 6.13 15.87 15.35
N GLN A 98 6.41 14.56 15.49
CA GLN A 98 6.93 13.97 16.72
C GLN A 98 8.42 14.27 16.97
N VAL A 99 9.21 14.50 15.91
CA VAL A 99 10.66 14.86 16.01
C VAL A 99 10.87 16.26 16.61
N ILE A 100 9.87 17.13 16.64
CA ILE A 100 9.96 18.43 17.33
C ILE A 100 9.86 18.29 18.85
N SER A 101 9.53 17.12 19.39
CA SER A 101 9.34 16.86 20.83
C SER A 101 9.96 15.55 21.28
N ASN A 102 11.23 15.36 21.13
CA ASN A 102 12.13 14.50 21.89
C ASN A 102 13.19 13.82 21.00
N ASP A 103 14.43 14.14 21.24
CA ASP A 103 15.58 13.26 21.04
C ASP A 103 15.31 11.96 21.81
N GLU A 104 15.59 10.83 21.14
CA GLU A 104 15.49 9.46 21.66
C GLU A 104 14.09 8.82 21.66
N VAL A 105 13.64 8.30 20.50
CA VAL A 105 13.06 6.95 20.40
C VAL A 105 13.11 6.49 18.93
N GLU A 106 13.90 5.48 18.63
CA GLU A 106 13.73 4.64 17.43
C GLU A 106 12.36 3.98 17.49
N VAL A 107 11.39 4.54 16.78
CA VAL A 107 10.05 3.93 16.67
C VAL A 107 10.05 3.01 15.46
N ASP A 108 10.22 1.73 15.74
CA ASP A 108 9.98 0.65 14.78
C ASP A 108 8.48 0.64 14.40
N LEU A 109 8.15 1.16 13.20
CA LEU A 109 6.78 1.29 12.71
C LEU A 109 6.06 -0.06 12.55
N PHE A 110 6.80 -1.16 12.44
CA PHE A 110 6.23 -2.51 12.36
C PHE A 110 5.95 -3.12 13.73
N ASN A 111 6.49 -2.54 14.80
CA ASN A 111 6.39 -3.07 16.16
C ASN A 111 5.62 -2.16 17.13
N ASN A 112 5.00 -1.08 16.62
CA ASN A 112 4.26 -0.14 17.47
C ASN A 112 2.89 -0.72 17.87
N CYS A 113 2.93 -1.62 18.85
CA CYS A 113 1.74 -2.21 19.51
C CYS A 113 0.82 -1.19 20.19
N LYS A 114 1.20 0.09 20.25
CA LYS A 114 0.40 1.16 20.87
C LYS A 114 -0.68 1.74 19.96
N LEU A 115 -0.64 1.43 18.66
CA LEU A 115 -1.67 1.86 17.70
C LEU A 115 -2.82 0.84 17.55
N CYS A 116 -2.77 -0.26 18.28
CA CYS A 116 -3.79 -1.30 18.26
C CYS A 116 -4.47 -1.37 19.62
N GLU A 117 -5.58 -0.69 19.82
CA GLU A 117 -6.65 -1.17 20.69
C GLU A 117 -7.33 -2.38 20.02
N GLY A 118 -6.53 -3.41 19.72
CA GLY A 118 -7.03 -4.68 19.22
C GLY A 118 -7.51 -5.54 20.39
N THR A 119 -8.55 -6.29 20.15
CA THR A 119 -9.03 -7.32 21.09
C THR A 119 -7.91 -8.33 21.37
N VAL A 120 -8.03 -9.10 22.46
CA VAL A 120 -7.08 -10.18 22.79
C VAL A 120 -6.98 -11.17 21.63
N GLU A 121 -8.07 -11.40 20.90
CA GLU A 121 -8.13 -12.25 19.70
C GLU A 121 -7.28 -11.69 18.56
N ASP A 122 -7.35 -10.39 18.29
CA ASP A 122 -6.51 -9.73 17.27
C ASP A 122 -5.02 -9.89 17.57
N ARG A 123 -4.64 -9.82 18.85
CA ARG A 123 -3.24 -10.02 19.27
C ARG A 123 -2.77 -11.46 19.08
N ILE A 124 -3.64 -12.44 19.35
CA ILE A 124 -3.35 -13.87 19.13
C ILE A 124 -3.20 -14.14 17.64
N VAL A 125 -4.13 -13.66 16.81
CA VAL A 125 -4.08 -13.80 15.35
C VAL A 125 -2.83 -13.14 14.78
N HIS A 126 -2.49 -11.93 15.23
CA HIS A 126 -1.29 -11.23 14.78
C HIS A 126 -0.01 -11.99 15.14
N HIS A 127 0.08 -12.51 16.36
CA HIS A 127 1.22 -13.33 16.79
C HIS A 127 1.34 -14.63 15.96
N GLN A 128 0.20 -15.27 15.65
CA GLN A 128 0.18 -16.48 14.84
C GLN A 128 0.61 -16.18 13.39
N VAL A 129 0.11 -15.11 12.79
CA VAL A 129 0.53 -14.64 11.46
C VAL A 129 2.03 -14.36 11.41
N LEU A 130 2.60 -13.68 12.40
CA LEU A 130 4.04 -13.43 12.46
C LEU A 130 4.85 -14.71 12.59
N THR A 131 4.35 -15.68 13.36
CA THR A 131 4.99 -16.99 13.51
C THR A 131 4.97 -17.78 12.20
N ASP A 132 3.85 -17.74 11.48
CA ASP A 132 3.71 -18.42 10.19
C ASP A 132 4.57 -17.74 9.11
N VAL A 133 4.65 -16.40 9.09
CA VAL A 133 5.56 -15.66 8.20
C VAL A 133 7.02 -16.02 8.47
N ARG A 134 7.46 -16.13 9.73
CA ARG A 134 8.82 -16.55 10.06
C ARG A 134 9.13 -17.96 9.53
N ARG A 135 8.20 -18.90 9.71
CA ARG A 135 8.33 -20.24 9.15
C ARG A 135 8.43 -20.24 7.63
N LEU A 136 7.61 -19.41 6.94
CA LEU A 136 7.69 -19.27 5.49
C LEU A 136 9.04 -18.72 5.02
N VAL A 137 9.60 -17.75 5.75
CA VAL A 137 10.94 -17.19 5.46
C VAL A 137 12.03 -18.27 5.61
N GLU A 138 11.92 -19.18 6.58
CA GLU A 138 12.86 -20.29 6.76
C GLU A 138 12.84 -21.28 5.58
N HIS A 139 11.71 -21.38 4.86
CA HIS A 139 11.57 -22.24 3.68
C HIS A 139 12.02 -21.59 2.37
N LEU A 140 12.36 -20.29 2.40
CA LEU A 140 12.90 -19.62 1.21
C LEU A 140 14.30 -20.16 0.86
N PRO A 141 14.64 -20.24 -0.43
CA PRO A 141 16.01 -20.48 -0.86
C PRO A 141 16.99 -19.51 -0.20
N GLU A 142 18.16 -19.98 0.18
CA GLU A 142 19.14 -19.21 0.95
C GLU A 142 19.44 -17.84 0.34
N ASN A 143 19.61 -17.78 -0.99
CA ASN A 143 19.88 -16.54 -1.72
C ASN A 143 18.71 -15.54 -1.74
N GLN A 144 17.47 -16.00 -1.56
CA GLN A 144 16.29 -15.13 -1.43
C GLN A 144 16.15 -14.64 0.01
N ARG A 145 16.34 -15.52 0.97
CA ARG A 145 16.32 -15.20 2.39
C ARG A 145 17.40 -14.17 2.75
N GLU A 146 18.62 -14.34 2.23
CA GLU A 146 19.72 -13.40 2.42
C GLU A 146 19.38 -11.97 1.92
N VAL A 147 18.81 -11.84 0.72
CA VAL A 147 18.38 -10.55 0.18
C VAL A 147 17.25 -9.94 1.01
N LEU A 148 16.29 -10.76 1.45
CA LEU A 148 15.19 -10.32 2.32
C LEU A 148 15.72 -9.79 3.66
N GLU A 149 16.62 -10.52 4.30
CA GLU A 149 17.24 -10.14 5.57
C GLU A 149 18.05 -8.84 5.45
N MET A 150 18.86 -8.71 4.40
CA MET A 150 19.64 -7.49 4.15
C MET A 150 18.72 -6.30 3.90
N ARG A 151 17.61 -6.48 3.18
CA ARG A 151 16.66 -5.40 2.89
C ARG A 151 15.85 -5.00 4.10
N TYR A 152 15.35 -5.97 4.86
CA TYR A 152 14.39 -5.76 5.94
C TYR A 152 15.05 -5.42 7.28
N TYR A 153 16.10 -6.15 7.67
CA TYR A 153 16.75 -5.96 8.97
C TYR A 153 17.95 -5.01 8.94
N GLN A 154 18.65 -4.90 7.80
CA GLN A 154 19.81 -4.03 7.64
C GLN A 154 19.49 -2.76 6.85
N ASP A 155 18.25 -2.61 6.37
CA ASP A 155 17.73 -1.48 5.60
C ASP A 155 18.59 -1.08 4.38
N LEU A 156 19.32 -2.06 3.81
CA LEU A 156 20.21 -1.85 2.70
C LEU A 156 19.45 -1.59 1.40
N SER A 157 19.93 -0.68 0.58
CA SER A 157 19.44 -0.48 -0.78
C SER A 157 19.79 -1.69 -1.67
N PHE A 158 19.04 -1.92 -2.74
CA PHE A 158 19.37 -3.01 -3.68
C PHE A 158 20.74 -2.86 -4.34
N LYS A 159 21.28 -1.65 -4.41
CA LYS A 159 22.64 -1.39 -4.87
C LYS A 159 23.67 -1.95 -3.87
N GLU A 160 23.52 -1.65 -2.60
CA GLU A 160 24.38 -2.16 -1.53
C GLU A 160 24.26 -3.67 -1.36
N ILE A 161 23.05 -4.23 -1.50
CA ILE A 161 22.83 -5.67 -1.50
C ILE A 161 23.55 -6.32 -2.68
N ALA A 162 23.45 -5.76 -3.88
CA ALA A 162 24.13 -6.25 -5.07
C ALA A 162 25.66 -6.24 -4.89
N GLU A 163 26.22 -5.18 -4.32
CA GLU A 163 27.65 -5.06 -4.00
C GLU A 163 28.10 -6.09 -2.97
N LYS A 164 27.32 -6.30 -1.89
CA LYS A 164 27.65 -7.27 -0.83
C LYS A 164 27.55 -8.73 -1.30
N THR A 165 26.55 -9.04 -2.12
CA THR A 165 26.30 -10.41 -2.59
C THR A 165 27.00 -10.74 -3.91
N GLY A 166 27.70 -9.77 -4.51
CA GLY A 166 28.44 -9.95 -5.76
C GLY A 166 27.56 -10.22 -6.99
N VAL A 167 26.30 -9.76 -6.98
CA VAL A 167 25.34 -9.95 -8.08
C VAL A 167 24.94 -8.61 -8.69
N SER A 168 24.24 -8.65 -9.85
CA SER A 168 23.68 -7.43 -10.42
C SER A 168 22.49 -6.91 -9.59
N ILE A 169 22.20 -5.60 -9.66
CA ILE A 169 21.04 -4.98 -9.02
C ILE A 169 19.74 -5.68 -9.49
N ASN A 170 19.64 -6.00 -10.77
CA ASN A 170 18.50 -6.70 -11.34
C ASN A 170 18.35 -8.12 -10.77
N THR A 171 19.46 -8.80 -10.49
CA THR A 171 19.45 -10.12 -9.85
C THR A 171 19.00 -10.01 -8.39
N ALA A 172 19.47 -9.01 -7.65
CA ALA A 172 19.02 -8.76 -6.28
C ALA A 172 17.51 -8.44 -6.21
N LEU A 173 17.02 -7.60 -7.13
CA LEU A 173 15.58 -7.33 -7.30
C LEU A 173 14.78 -8.59 -7.67
N GLY A 174 15.31 -9.44 -8.55
CA GLY A 174 14.68 -10.68 -8.95
C GLY A 174 14.58 -11.71 -7.83
N ARG A 175 15.56 -11.74 -6.92
CA ARG A 175 15.54 -12.60 -5.73
C ARG A 175 14.51 -12.15 -4.69
N MET A 176 14.16 -10.86 -4.67
CA MET A 176 13.15 -10.30 -3.77
C MET A 176 11.70 -10.47 -4.28
N ARG A 177 11.50 -10.72 -5.58
CA ARG A 177 10.18 -10.94 -6.21
C ARG A 177 9.74 -12.38 -6.13
#